data_6ebf25d4fbe394cc8bcdb0cec183e072
#
_entry.id   6ebf25d4fbe394cc8bcdb0cec183e072
#
_cell.length_a   1.000
_cell.length_b   1.000
_cell.length_c   1.000
_cell.angle_alpha   90.00
_cell.angle_beta   90.00
_cell.angle_gamma   90.00
#
_symmetry.space_group_name_H-M   'P 1'
#
loop_
_entity.id
_entity.type
_entity.pdbx_description
1 polymer ?
#
loop_
_entity_poly.entity_id
_entity_poly.type
_entity_poly.pdbx_seq_one_letter_code
_entity_poly.pdbx_strand_id
1 'polypeptide(L)'
;MLTVREVSFTYKGHGKGTHVSALKRVTFDIADGSFVILTGRTGSGKSTLLQLLCGLIEPDGGEIHCEDGDLFSKSSMIFQYPEDCFFNPTVMEELEFGLKTAGKKGSEKLKAITEVIGFDLEKFSSRTPFSLSGGEQRLLAIASMVVLDKAILLLDEPTSGLDDRAVQRVRNLLLSEYRLGKTIVVSTHWPAEFMDMATHVMNLRDGSLEYLVTVEDYVNSNLHNRQLEEKEKYLIDYYKRFKAFPENDEELIEFVRREKKC
;
A
#
# COMPACT_ATOMS: atom_id res chain seq x y z
N MET A 1 12.31 4.75 -12.03
CA MET A 1 11.52 3.58 -12.50
C MET A 1 11.96 2.34 -11.75
N LEU A 2 11.02 1.47 -11.41
CA LEU A 2 11.25 0.21 -10.72
C LEU A 2 11.10 -0.93 -11.73
N THR A 3 12.16 -1.69 -11.96
CA THR A 3 12.23 -2.73 -13.00
C THR A 3 12.45 -4.09 -12.36
N VAL A 4 11.61 -5.06 -12.67
CA VAL A 4 11.64 -6.44 -12.17
C VAL A 4 11.79 -7.39 -13.34
N ARG A 5 12.80 -8.27 -13.31
CA ARG A 5 13.11 -9.21 -14.42
C ARG A 5 13.28 -10.62 -13.89
N GLU A 6 12.39 -11.53 -14.30
CA GLU A 6 12.45 -12.98 -14.06
C GLU A 6 12.62 -13.34 -12.56
N VAL A 7 12.08 -12.52 -11.66
CA VAL A 7 12.27 -12.66 -10.21
C VAL A 7 11.57 -13.89 -9.68
N SER A 8 12.32 -14.71 -8.96
CA SER A 8 11.84 -15.93 -8.28
C SER A 8 12.29 -15.94 -6.84
N PHE A 9 11.44 -16.45 -5.95
CA PHE A 9 11.77 -16.58 -4.51
C PHE A 9 11.07 -17.78 -3.88
N THR A 10 11.83 -18.53 -3.03
CA THR A 10 11.35 -19.74 -2.37
C THR A 10 11.71 -19.70 -0.89
N TYR A 11 10.72 -19.76 -0.01
CA TYR A 11 10.96 -19.96 1.42
C TYR A 11 11.47 -21.37 1.69
N LYS A 12 12.63 -21.48 2.37
CA LYS A 12 13.24 -22.74 2.80
C LYS A 12 12.77 -23.06 4.22
N GLY A 13 11.91 -24.05 4.38
CA GLY A 13 11.46 -24.51 5.70
C GLY A 13 12.50 -25.38 6.42
N HIS A 14 12.37 -25.51 7.73
CA HIS A 14 13.28 -26.28 8.61
C HIS A 14 13.16 -27.83 8.51
N GLY A 15 12.60 -28.40 7.43
CA GLY A 15 12.44 -29.82 7.23
C GLY A 15 12.87 -30.27 5.83
N LYS A 16 13.29 -31.55 5.67
CA LYS A 16 13.55 -32.09 4.34
C LYS A 16 12.32 -32.03 3.47
N GLY A 17 12.36 -31.16 2.44
CA GLY A 17 11.31 -31.05 1.41
C GLY A 17 10.23 -29.97 1.61
N THR A 18 10.32 -29.12 2.65
CA THR A 18 9.37 -28.01 2.84
C THR A 18 9.88 -26.73 2.18
N HIS A 19 9.87 -26.70 0.85
CA HIS A 19 10.12 -25.47 0.08
C HIS A 19 8.80 -24.93 -0.45
N VAL A 20 8.53 -23.65 -0.18
CA VAL A 20 7.34 -22.96 -0.68
C VAL A 20 7.79 -21.91 -1.68
N SER A 21 7.58 -22.18 -2.98
CA SER A 21 7.84 -21.19 -4.02
C SER A 21 6.80 -20.06 -3.92
N ALA A 22 7.25 -18.90 -3.48
CA ALA A 22 6.41 -17.73 -3.28
C ALA A 22 6.29 -16.88 -4.56
N LEU A 23 7.36 -16.75 -5.35
CA LEU A 23 7.34 -16.07 -6.64
C LEU A 23 8.03 -16.90 -7.72
N LYS A 24 7.50 -16.81 -8.96
CA LYS A 24 7.90 -17.63 -10.10
C LYS A 24 8.11 -16.77 -11.34
N ARG A 25 9.36 -16.35 -11.60
CA ARG A 25 9.78 -15.61 -12.79
C ARG A 25 8.90 -14.39 -13.09
N VAL A 26 8.65 -13.56 -12.07
CA VAL A 26 7.84 -12.36 -12.19
C VAL A 26 8.62 -11.28 -12.94
N THR A 27 8.00 -10.65 -13.94
CA THR A 27 8.60 -9.58 -14.77
C THR A 27 7.60 -8.46 -14.97
N PHE A 28 7.97 -7.22 -14.60
CA PHE A 28 7.17 -6.01 -14.83
C PHE A 28 8.00 -4.73 -14.62
N ASP A 29 7.42 -3.61 -15.02
CA ASP A 29 7.94 -2.27 -14.78
C ASP A 29 6.89 -1.41 -14.07
N ILE A 30 7.33 -0.58 -13.11
CA ILE A 30 6.53 0.46 -12.46
C ILE A 30 7.22 1.80 -12.69
N ALA A 31 6.54 2.72 -13.35
CA ALA A 31 7.03 4.09 -13.55
C ALA A 31 7.06 4.87 -12.22
N ASP A 32 8.00 5.81 -12.09
CA ASP A 32 8.00 6.71 -10.94
C ASP A 32 6.69 7.52 -10.86
N GLY A 33 6.26 7.79 -9.65
CA GLY A 33 4.99 8.49 -9.41
C GLY A 33 3.75 7.66 -9.76
N SER A 34 3.86 6.33 -9.89
CA SER A 34 2.69 5.45 -10.05
C SER A 34 2.05 5.12 -8.70
N PHE A 35 0.72 4.98 -8.70
CA PHE A 35 -0.01 4.35 -7.61
C PHE A 35 -0.53 2.98 -8.09
N VAL A 36 0.00 1.90 -7.54
CA VAL A 36 -0.30 0.53 -7.95
C VAL A 36 -1.07 -0.20 -6.87
N ILE A 37 -2.24 -0.73 -7.20
CA ILE A 37 -2.99 -1.66 -6.36
C ILE A 37 -2.49 -3.07 -6.66
N LEU A 38 -1.96 -3.77 -5.66
CA LEU A 38 -1.52 -5.16 -5.75
C LEU A 38 -2.59 -6.08 -5.17
N THR A 39 -3.21 -6.88 -6.03
CA THR A 39 -4.27 -7.84 -5.67
C THR A 39 -3.79 -9.29 -5.80
N GLY A 40 -4.61 -10.21 -5.31
CA GLY A 40 -4.35 -11.65 -5.37
C GLY A 40 -4.82 -12.35 -4.10
N ARG A 41 -5.05 -13.66 -4.19
CA ARG A 41 -5.48 -14.47 -3.05
C ARG A 41 -4.44 -14.47 -1.93
N THR A 42 -4.85 -14.80 -0.71
CA THR A 42 -3.91 -15.09 0.39
C THR A 42 -2.93 -16.18 -0.07
N GLY A 43 -1.64 -15.97 0.20
CA GLY A 43 -0.59 -16.89 -0.25
C GLY A 43 -0.16 -16.74 -1.73
N SER A 44 -0.67 -15.75 -2.49
CA SER A 44 -0.25 -15.53 -3.89
C SER A 44 1.13 -14.91 -4.05
N GLY A 45 1.80 -14.48 -2.95
CA GLY A 45 3.13 -13.88 -2.99
C GLY A 45 3.18 -12.36 -2.84
N LYS A 46 2.06 -11.68 -2.53
CA LYS A 46 2.00 -10.20 -2.41
C LYS A 46 3.01 -9.65 -1.39
N SER A 47 2.96 -10.12 -0.15
CA SER A 47 3.88 -9.67 0.92
C SER A 47 5.34 -9.96 0.55
N THR A 48 5.61 -11.12 -0.07
CA THR A 48 6.96 -11.49 -0.54
C THR A 48 7.44 -10.54 -1.64
N LEU A 49 6.55 -10.19 -2.59
CA LEU A 49 6.88 -9.22 -3.63
C LEU A 49 7.22 -7.86 -3.02
N LEU A 50 6.40 -7.35 -2.07
CA LEU A 50 6.67 -6.08 -1.40
C LEU A 50 8.00 -6.09 -0.65
N GLN A 51 8.35 -7.19 0.05
CA GLN A 51 9.64 -7.33 0.74
C GLN A 51 10.83 -7.30 -0.23
N LEU A 52 10.72 -7.96 -1.38
CA LEU A 52 11.73 -7.92 -2.45
C LEU A 52 11.87 -6.51 -3.04
N LEU A 53 10.75 -5.83 -3.31
CA LEU A 53 10.73 -4.45 -3.81
C LEU A 53 11.28 -3.44 -2.79
N CYS A 54 11.24 -3.78 -1.50
CA CYS A 54 11.84 -2.98 -0.43
C CYS A 54 13.34 -3.28 -0.24
N GLY A 55 13.88 -4.34 -0.85
CA GLY A 55 15.23 -4.80 -0.61
C GLY A 55 15.44 -5.44 0.77
N LEU A 56 14.38 -5.88 1.44
CA LEU A 56 14.43 -6.58 2.74
C LEU A 56 14.87 -8.04 2.61
N ILE A 57 14.60 -8.64 1.46
CA ILE A 57 15.04 -10.00 1.10
C ILE A 57 15.58 -9.96 -0.34
N GLU A 58 16.50 -10.87 -0.65
CA GLU A 58 17.08 -11.00 -1.99
C GLU A 58 16.37 -12.11 -2.78
N PRO A 59 16.16 -11.95 -4.11
CA PRO A 59 15.57 -12.99 -4.93
C PRO A 59 16.51 -14.19 -5.10
N ASP A 60 15.97 -15.41 -5.20
CA ASP A 60 16.75 -16.61 -5.55
C ASP A 60 17.21 -16.60 -7.02
N GLY A 61 16.55 -15.83 -7.88
CA GLY A 61 16.87 -15.67 -9.29
C GLY A 61 16.16 -14.47 -9.90
N GLY A 62 16.70 -13.96 -10.99
CA GLY A 62 16.26 -12.71 -11.58
C GLY A 62 16.88 -11.49 -10.89
N GLU A 63 16.39 -10.30 -11.21
CA GLU A 63 16.95 -9.06 -10.69
C GLU A 63 15.86 -7.97 -10.52
N ILE A 64 16.09 -7.07 -9.57
CA ILE A 64 15.25 -5.91 -9.32
C ILE A 64 16.14 -4.67 -9.34
N HIS A 65 15.78 -3.70 -10.17
CA HIS A 65 16.51 -2.45 -10.29
C HIS A 65 15.61 -1.26 -9.97
N CYS A 66 16.17 -0.28 -9.27
CA CYS A 66 15.60 1.04 -9.07
C CYS A 66 16.55 2.07 -9.68
N GLU A 67 16.04 3.00 -10.48
CA GLU A 67 16.86 4.12 -10.96
C GLU A 67 17.39 4.92 -9.76
N ASP A 68 18.65 5.36 -9.87
CA ASP A 68 19.34 6.23 -8.92
C ASP A 68 19.57 5.67 -7.50
N GLY A 69 19.72 4.37 -7.32
CA GLY A 69 20.18 3.88 -6.03
C GLY A 69 19.73 2.49 -5.61
N ASP A 70 20.04 2.16 -4.39
CA ASP A 70 19.68 0.93 -3.72
C ASP A 70 18.20 0.95 -3.28
N LEU A 71 17.50 -0.16 -3.47
CA LEU A 71 16.07 -0.34 -3.13
C LEU A 71 15.77 0.02 -1.68
N PHE A 72 16.56 -0.49 -0.76
CA PHE A 72 16.38 -0.25 0.68
C PHE A 72 16.51 1.22 1.06
N SER A 73 17.41 1.95 0.39
CA SER A 73 17.58 3.39 0.62
C SER A 73 16.42 4.22 0.07
N LYS A 74 15.76 3.77 -0.98
CA LYS A 74 14.70 4.48 -1.72
C LYS A 74 13.29 4.13 -1.26
N SER A 75 13.10 2.99 -0.61
CA SER A 75 11.78 2.48 -0.24
C SER A 75 11.57 2.43 1.27
N SER A 76 10.32 2.46 1.67
CA SER A 76 9.87 2.07 3.02
C SER A 76 8.69 1.12 2.91
N MET A 77 8.59 0.19 3.87
CA MET A 77 7.53 -0.82 3.89
C MET A 77 6.73 -0.75 5.18
N ILE A 78 5.42 -0.73 5.05
CA ILE A 78 4.45 -0.91 6.13
C ILE A 78 3.96 -2.36 6.05
N PHE A 79 4.20 -3.14 7.12
CA PHE A 79 3.80 -4.54 7.22
C PHE A 79 2.32 -4.68 7.57
N GLN A 80 1.77 -5.87 7.36
CA GLN A 80 0.37 -6.20 7.68
C GLN A 80 0.05 -6.03 9.18
N TYR A 81 1.02 -6.30 10.07
CA TYR A 81 0.94 -6.10 11.53
C TYR A 81 2.01 -5.12 11.97
N PRO A 82 1.85 -3.82 11.70
CA PRO A 82 2.90 -2.83 11.96
C PRO A 82 3.12 -2.58 13.46
N GLU A 83 2.16 -2.92 14.31
CA GLU A 83 2.28 -2.89 15.77
C GLU A 83 3.41 -3.77 16.31
N ASP A 84 3.78 -4.82 15.60
CA ASP A 84 4.92 -5.68 15.96
C ASP A 84 6.28 -5.02 15.68
N CYS A 85 6.28 -3.86 15.02
CA CYS A 85 7.49 -3.15 14.60
C CYS A 85 7.88 -2.00 15.55
N PHE A 86 7.11 -1.70 16.60
CA PHE A 86 7.46 -0.65 17.57
C PHE A 86 8.58 -1.10 18.50
N PHE A 87 9.61 -0.28 18.60
CA PHE A 87 10.78 -0.55 19.44
C PHE A 87 11.16 0.62 20.37
N ASN A 88 10.55 1.78 20.22
CA ASN A 88 10.79 2.94 21.07
C ASN A 88 9.81 3.00 22.25
N PRO A 89 10.25 3.52 23.41
CA PRO A 89 9.43 3.61 24.61
C PRO A 89 8.18 4.46 24.46
N THR A 90 8.26 5.54 23.69
CA THR A 90 7.18 6.51 23.51
C THR A 90 6.79 6.72 22.05
N VAL A 91 5.57 7.18 21.83
CA VAL A 91 5.07 7.57 20.51
C VAL A 91 5.96 8.63 19.85
N MET A 92 6.40 9.63 20.65
CA MET A 92 7.28 10.68 20.09
C MET A 92 8.63 10.11 19.66
N GLU A 93 9.24 9.26 20.46
CA GLU A 93 10.54 8.64 20.13
C GLU A 93 10.42 7.73 18.91
N GLU A 94 9.28 7.03 18.72
CA GLU A 94 9.00 6.22 17.54
C GLU A 94 8.95 7.09 16.27
N LEU A 95 8.26 8.22 16.33
CA LEU A 95 8.19 9.18 15.22
C LEU A 95 9.53 9.89 14.97
N GLU A 96 10.26 10.27 16.05
CA GLU A 96 11.56 10.92 15.95
C GLU A 96 12.65 10.04 15.37
N PHE A 97 12.54 8.73 15.50
CA PHE A 97 13.48 7.80 14.87
C PHE A 97 13.50 8.00 13.34
N GLY A 98 12.32 8.15 12.74
CA GLY A 98 12.20 8.51 11.32
C GLY A 98 12.74 9.92 11.01
N LEU A 99 12.52 10.89 11.89
CA LEU A 99 12.97 12.26 11.71
C LEU A 99 14.50 12.41 11.65
N LYS A 100 15.22 11.69 12.49
CA LYS A 100 16.69 11.69 12.50
C LYS A 100 17.27 11.29 11.15
N THR A 101 16.59 10.41 10.44
CA THR A 101 16.94 9.94 9.11
C THR A 101 16.54 10.94 8.02
N ALA A 102 15.41 11.65 8.19
CA ALA A 102 14.84 12.60 7.22
C ALA A 102 15.48 14.02 7.26
N GLY A 103 16.28 14.36 8.30
CA GLY A 103 16.96 15.64 8.43
C GLY A 103 16.06 16.82 8.79
N LYS A 104 16.47 18.07 8.46
CA LYS A 104 15.77 19.31 8.88
C LYS A 104 14.30 19.43 8.42
N LYS A 105 13.92 18.81 7.32
CA LYS A 105 12.55 18.83 6.81
C LYS A 105 11.60 17.88 7.57
N GLY A 106 12.14 17.02 8.42
CA GLY A 106 11.37 16.00 9.11
C GLY A 106 10.31 16.53 10.07
N SER A 107 10.59 17.62 10.81
CA SER A 107 9.65 18.18 11.78
C SER A 107 8.39 18.79 11.13
N GLU A 108 8.56 19.52 10.03
CA GLU A 108 7.43 20.07 9.26
C GLU A 108 6.61 18.94 8.64
N LYS A 109 7.28 17.93 8.10
CA LYS A 109 6.63 16.75 7.54
C LYS A 109 5.88 15.97 8.61
N LEU A 110 6.45 15.75 9.78
CA LEU A 110 5.76 15.09 10.89
C LEU A 110 4.47 15.81 11.24
N LYS A 111 4.51 17.14 11.37
CA LYS A 111 3.33 17.95 11.66
C LYS A 111 2.26 17.77 10.58
N ALA A 112 2.63 17.85 9.32
CA ALA A 112 1.69 17.65 8.20
C ALA A 112 1.07 16.23 8.21
N ILE A 113 1.87 15.20 8.46
CA ILE A 113 1.40 13.81 8.53
C ILE A 113 0.41 13.66 9.68
N THR A 114 0.76 14.12 10.90
CA THR A 114 -0.09 13.97 12.08
C THR A 114 -1.39 14.75 11.98
N GLU A 115 -1.39 15.90 11.30
CA GLU A 115 -2.62 16.65 10.98
C GLU A 115 -3.51 15.84 10.03
N VAL A 116 -2.95 15.26 8.95
CA VAL A 116 -3.73 14.48 7.97
C VAL A 116 -4.34 13.23 8.59
N ILE A 117 -3.59 12.50 9.41
CA ILE A 117 -4.11 11.30 10.09
C ILE A 117 -4.91 11.63 11.35
N GLY A 118 -5.02 12.91 11.72
CA GLY A 118 -5.73 13.35 12.92
C GLY A 118 -5.16 12.77 14.21
N PHE A 119 -3.84 12.66 14.30
CA PHE A 119 -3.13 12.10 15.43
C PHE A 119 -2.72 13.21 16.40
N ASP A 120 -3.30 13.21 17.59
CA ASP A 120 -3.07 14.22 18.63
C ASP A 120 -1.73 13.96 19.34
N LEU A 121 -0.68 14.62 18.87
CA LEU A 121 0.65 14.50 19.48
C LEU A 121 0.71 15.01 20.92
N GLU A 122 -0.04 16.05 21.30
CA GLU A 122 -0.06 16.56 22.67
C GLU A 122 -0.58 15.50 23.65
N LYS A 123 -1.60 14.76 23.20
CA LYS A 123 -2.23 13.69 23.99
C LYS A 123 -1.40 12.40 24.02
N PHE A 124 -0.72 12.05 22.95
CA PHE A 124 -0.14 10.72 22.77
C PHE A 124 1.39 10.68 22.87
N SER A 125 2.10 11.81 22.71
CA SER A 125 3.56 11.86 22.57
C SER A 125 4.35 11.10 23.65
N SER A 126 3.93 11.22 24.91
CA SER A 126 4.57 10.58 26.06
C SER A 126 4.07 9.16 26.38
N ARG A 127 3.05 8.69 25.66
CA ARG A 127 2.49 7.36 25.86
C ARG A 127 3.34 6.30 25.19
N THR A 128 3.29 5.08 25.71
CA THR A 128 3.86 3.94 24.99
C THR A 128 2.98 3.58 23.77
N PRO A 129 3.57 3.26 22.60
CA PRO A 129 2.81 2.82 21.42
C PRO A 129 1.79 1.71 21.73
N PHE A 130 2.16 0.76 22.57
CA PHE A 130 1.30 -0.36 22.98
C PHE A 130 0.09 0.01 23.84
N SER A 131 0.02 1.25 24.35
CA SER A 131 -1.17 1.75 25.08
C SER A 131 -2.23 2.37 24.18
N LEU A 132 -1.95 2.48 22.88
CA LEU A 132 -2.86 3.00 21.88
C LEU A 132 -3.87 1.91 21.47
N SER A 133 -5.04 2.31 20.95
CA SER A 133 -5.95 1.38 20.28
C SER A 133 -5.30 0.80 19.00
N GLY A 134 -5.73 -0.36 18.53
CA GLY A 134 -5.18 -0.99 17.33
C GLY A 134 -5.20 -0.06 16.10
N GLY A 135 -6.28 0.71 15.93
CA GLY A 135 -6.35 1.70 14.85
C GLY A 135 -5.34 2.85 15.01
N GLU A 136 -5.14 3.35 16.24
CA GLU A 136 -4.13 4.38 16.54
C GLU A 136 -2.70 3.83 16.36
N GLN A 137 -2.45 2.58 16.75
CA GLN A 137 -1.17 1.90 16.51
C GLN A 137 -0.88 1.80 15.02
N ARG A 138 -1.86 1.39 14.22
CA ARG A 138 -1.74 1.32 12.77
C ARG A 138 -1.42 2.69 12.14
N LEU A 139 -2.13 3.74 12.56
CA LEU A 139 -1.88 5.11 12.09
C LEU A 139 -0.47 5.59 12.50
N LEU A 140 -0.04 5.30 13.74
CA LEU A 140 1.32 5.62 14.20
C LEU A 140 2.37 4.92 13.34
N ALA A 141 2.23 3.63 13.08
CA ALA A 141 3.18 2.87 12.28
C ALA A 141 3.26 3.37 10.83
N ILE A 142 2.12 3.70 10.22
CA ILE A 142 2.11 4.31 8.88
C ILE A 142 2.83 5.67 8.93
N ALA A 143 2.54 6.51 9.92
CA ALA A 143 3.17 7.81 10.07
C ALA A 143 4.69 7.70 10.24
N SER A 144 5.18 6.78 11.07
CA SER A 144 6.62 6.58 11.31
C SER A 144 7.37 6.15 10.05
N MET A 145 6.72 5.40 9.15
CA MET A 145 7.31 5.00 7.87
C MET A 145 7.24 6.11 6.81
N VAL A 146 6.14 6.86 6.76
CA VAL A 146 5.98 7.96 5.80
C VAL A 146 6.91 9.14 6.14
N VAL A 147 7.20 9.36 7.43
CA VAL A 147 8.11 10.41 7.88
C VAL A 147 9.56 10.20 7.39
N LEU A 148 9.97 8.97 7.06
CA LEU A 148 11.27 8.64 6.46
C LEU A 148 11.50 9.31 5.10
N ASP A 149 10.45 9.82 4.49
CA ASP A 149 10.46 10.56 3.22
C ASP A 149 11.07 9.79 2.04
N LYS A 150 10.82 8.50 1.98
CA LYS A 150 11.29 7.64 0.88
C LYS A 150 10.50 7.90 -0.40
N ALA A 151 11.15 7.66 -1.55
CA ALA A 151 10.54 7.83 -2.87
C ALA A 151 9.49 6.76 -3.19
N ILE A 152 9.63 5.56 -2.60
CA ILE A 152 8.76 4.42 -2.83
C ILE A 152 8.13 3.99 -1.51
N LEU A 153 6.80 3.95 -1.46
CA LEU A 153 6.02 3.47 -0.31
C LEU A 153 5.36 2.13 -0.67
N LEU A 154 5.66 1.11 0.11
CA LEU A 154 5.16 -0.25 -0.06
C LEU A 154 4.29 -0.59 1.15
N LEU A 155 3.01 -0.88 0.94
CA LEU A 155 2.07 -1.10 2.03
C LEU A 155 1.38 -2.46 1.89
N ASP A 156 1.49 -3.28 2.93
CA ASP A 156 0.85 -4.59 2.96
C ASP A 156 -0.42 -4.51 3.82
N GLU A 157 -1.58 -4.48 3.16
CA GLU A 157 -2.92 -4.39 3.73
C GLU A 157 -3.08 -3.28 4.80
N PRO A 158 -2.76 -2.00 4.47
CA PRO A 158 -2.66 -0.93 5.45
C PRO A 158 -3.98 -0.57 6.14
N THR A 159 -5.12 -0.92 5.54
CA THR A 159 -6.46 -0.59 6.03
C THR A 159 -7.17 -1.76 6.70
N SER A 160 -6.56 -2.95 6.70
CA SER A 160 -7.17 -4.14 7.30
C SER A 160 -7.46 -3.95 8.79
N GLY A 161 -8.72 -4.19 9.19
CA GLY A 161 -9.16 -4.08 10.59
C GLY A 161 -9.39 -2.65 11.09
N LEU A 162 -9.29 -1.64 10.23
CA LEU A 162 -9.61 -0.25 10.56
C LEU A 162 -11.10 0.05 10.36
N ASP A 163 -11.62 1.00 11.13
CA ASP A 163 -12.92 1.61 10.89
C ASP A 163 -12.87 2.57 9.68
N ASP A 164 -14.03 2.96 9.16
CA ASP A 164 -14.14 3.82 7.98
C ASP A 164 -13.40 5.17 8.14
N ARG A 165 -13.37 5.73 9.36
CA ARG A 165 -12.67 7.00 9.62
C ARG A 165 -11.17 6.83 9.54
N ALA A 166 -10.63 5.74 10.10
CA ALA A 166 -9.22 5.44 10.04
C ALA A 166 -8.80 5.08 8.60
N VAL A 167 -9.62 4.33 7.86
CA VAL A 167 -9.42 4.08 6.42
C VAL A 167 -9.29 5.39 5.66
N GLN A 168 -10.22 6.35 5.84
CA GLN A 168 -10.14 7.65 5.16
C GLN A 168 -8.88 8.45 5.52
N ARG A 169 -8.41 8.39 6.77
CA ARG A 169 -7.15 9.02 7.18
C ARG A 169 -5.94 8.42 6.47
N VAL A 170 -5.87 7.08 6.38
CA VAL A 170 -4.82 6.38 5.62
C VAL A 170 -4.87 6.78 4.15
N ARG A 171 -6.07 6.77 3.52
CA ARG A 171 -6.26 7.18 2.13
C ARG A 171 -5.79 8.62 1.88
N ASN A 172 -6.20 9.57 2.74
CA ASN A 172 -5.80 10.97 2.63
C ASN A 172 -4.28 11.14 2.73
N LEU A 173 -3.64 10.40 3.64
CA LEU A 173 -2.18 10.40 3.76
C LEU A 173 -1.52 9.87 2.50
N LEU A 174 -1.94 8.72 1.98
CA LEU A 174 -1.39 8.15 0.75
C LEU A 174 -1.63 9.05 -0.46
N LEU A 175 -2.80 9.68 -0.56
CA LEU A 175 -3.10 10.65 -1.61
C LEU A 175 -2.16 11.86 -1.53
N SER A 176 -1.86 12.37 -0.33
CA SER A 176 -0.92 13.47 -0.15
C SER A 176 0.50 13.10 -0.59
N GLU A 177 0.97 11.91 -0.23
CA GLU A 177 2.30 11.41 -0.64
C GLU A 177 2.35 11.12 -2.16
N TYR A 178 1.27 10.60 -2.73
CA TYR A 178 1.15 10.41 -4.18
C TYR A 178 1.23 11.74 -4.95
N ARG A 179 0.55 12.77 -4.47
CA ARG A 179 0.61 14.13 -5.05
C ARG A 179 1.99 14.77 -4.97
N LEU A 180 2.83 14.32 -4.05
CA LEU A 180 4.24 14.70 -3.97
C LEU A 180 5.14 13.93 -4.96
N GLY A 181 4.56 13.09 -5.82
CA GLY A 181 5.26 12.34 -6.87
C GLY A 181 5.86 11.02 -6.40
N LYS A 182 5.49 10.51 -5.22
CA LYS A 182 5.99 9.22 -4.74
C LYS A 182 5.34 8.06 -5.49
N THR A 183 6.10 7.00 -5.65
CA THR A 183 5.60 5.71 -6.13
C THR A 183 5.01 4.95 -4.95
N ILE A 184 3.76 4.48 -5.09
CA ILE A 184 3.04 3.78 -4.03
C ILE A 184 2.57 2.43 -4.56
N VAL A 185 2.85 1.36 -3.79
CA VAL A 185 2.31 0.02 -4.06
C VAL A 185 1.56 -0.44 -2.82
N VAL A 186 0.24 -0.62 -2.95
CA VAL A 186 -0.63 -1.06 -1.85
C VAL A 186 -1.16 -2.45 -2.15
N SER A 187 -0.82 -3.44 -1.32
CA SER A 187 -1.54 -4.70 -1.35
C SER A 187 -2.88 -4.56 -0.64
N THR A 188 -3.94 -5.07 -1.22
CA THR A 188 -5.27 -5.06 -0.60
C THR A 188 -6.16 -6.17 -1.14
N HIS A 189 -7.09 -6.63 -0.30
CA HIS A 189 -8.22 -7.45 -0.70
C HIS A 189 -9.42 -6.60 -1.19
N TRP A 190 -9.38 -5.28 -0.97
CA TRP A 190 -10.42 -4.30 -1.24
C TRP A 190 -9.97 -3.21 -2.21
N PRO A 191 -9.76 -3.52 -3.51
CA PRO A 191 -9.26 -2.53 -4.50
C PRO A 191 -10.10 -1.27 -4.57
N ALA A 192 -11.42 -1.38 -4.31
CA ALA A 192 -12.35 -0.26 -4.27
C ALA A 192 -11.91 0.89 -3.33
N GLU A 193 -11.12 0.57 -2.30
CA GLU A 193 -10.62 1.60 -1.38
C GLU A 193 -9.63 2.58 -2.00
N PHE A 194 -8.91 2.16 -3.06
CA PHE A 194 -7.82 2.95 -3.66
C PHE A 194 -7.98 3.17 -5.16
N MET A 195 -9.08 2.73 -5.76
CA MET A 195 -9.25 2.71 -7.21
C MET A 195 -9.29 4.11 -7.83
N ASP A 196 -9.82 5.09 -7.08
CA ASP A 196 -9.92 6.50 -7.49
C ASP A 196 -8.56 7.23 -7.56
N MET A 197 -7.55 6.73 -6.86
CA MET A 197 -6.19 7.30 -6.88
C MET A 197 -5.18 6.41 -7.61
N ALA A 198 -5.54 5.19 -7.97
CA ALA A 198 -4.65 4.25 -8.62
C ALA A 198 -4.41 4.57 -10.09
N THR A 199 -3.18 4.33 -10.55
CA THR A 199 -2.81 4.36 -11.97
C THR A 199 -2.90 2.97 -12.59
N HIS A 200 -2.56 1.94 -11.82
CA HIS A 200 -2.48 0.56 -12.28
C HIS A 200 -3.05 -0.42 -11.26
N VAL A 201 -3.53 -1.55 -11.77
CA VAL A 201 -3.88 -2.74 -10.98
C VAL A 201 -2.99 -3.90 -11.39
N MET A 202 -2.31 -4.47 -10.41
CA MET A 202 -1.47 -5.67 -10.53
C MET A 202 -2.17 -6.85 -9.86
N ASN A 203 -2.15 -8.02 -10.48
CA ASN A 203 -2.64 -9.24 -9.85
C ASN A 203 -1.58 -10.33 -9.83
N LEU A 204 -1.36 -10.91 -8.64
CA LEU A 204 -0.56 -12.10 -8.45
C LEU A 204 -1.45 -13.32 -8.26
N ARG A 205 -1.12 -14.40 -8.98
CA ARG A 205 -1.77 -15.70 -8.85
C ARG A 205 -0.75 -16.81 -8.75
N ASP A 206 -0.80 -17.56 -7.65
CA ASP A 206 0.08 -18.72 -7.41
C ASP A 206 1.58 -18.44 -7.60
N GLY A 207 2.01 -17.25 -7.18
CA GLY A 207 3.39 -16.75 -7.28
C GLY A 207 3.78 -16.18 -8.64
N SER A 208 2.86 -16.09 -9.60
CA SER A 208 3.10 -15.52 -10.94
C SER A 208 2.33 -14.23 -11.15
N LEU A 209 2.87 -13.34 -11.97
CA LEU A 209 2.15 -12.15 -12.42
C LEU A 209 1.06 -12.57 -13.43
N GLU A 210 -0.20 -12.34 -13.09
CA GLU A 210 -1.32 -12.61 -14.00
C GLU A 210 -1.53 -11.41 -14.92
N TYR A 211 -1.52 -10.20 -14.37
CA TYR A 211 -1.54 -8.95 -15.13
C TYR A 211 -1.00 -7.76 -14.33
N LEU A 212 -0.53 -6.75 -15.06
CA LEU A 212 -0.33 -5.37 -14.62
C LEU A 212 -0.90 -4.48 -15.71
N VAL A 213 -2.01 -3.81 -15.43
CA VAL A 213 -2.77 -3.02 -16.40
C VAL A 213 -3.13 -1.66 -15.84
N THR A 214 -3.45 -0.70 -16.70
CA THR A 214 -3.99 0.58 -16.24
C THR A 214 -5.36 0.38 -15.56
N VAL A 215 -5.76 1.30 -14.69
CA VAL A 215 -7.10 1.25 -14.09
C VAL A 215 -8.19 1.31 -15.17
N GLU A 216 -7.97 2.05 -16.24
CA GLU A 216 -8.90 2.10 -17.37
C GLU A 216 -9.08 0.73 -18.04
N ASP A 217 -7.98 0.03 -18.33
CA ASP A 217 -8.03 -1.32 -18.89
C ASP A 217 -8.66 -2.32 -17.91
N TYR A 218 -8.33 -2.20 -16.61
CA TYR A 218 -8.92 -3.03 -15.56
C TYR A 218 -10.44 -2.89 -15.53
N VAL A 219 -10.95 -1.66 -15.53
CA VAL A 219 -12.39 -1.37 -15.47
C VAL A 219 -13.11 -1.80 -16.76
N ASN A 220 -12.48 -1.65 -17.93
CA ASN A 220 -13.10 -1.98 -19.23
C ASN A 220 -12.98 -3.47 -19.59
N SER A 221 -12.08 -4.22 -18.96
CA SER A 221 -11.83 -5.63 -19.24
C SER A 221 -12.68 -6.56 -18.36
N ASN A 222 -12.78 -7.83 -18.78
CA ASN A 222 -13.37 -8.91 -17.97
C ASN A 222 -12.29 -9.59 -17.06
N LEU A 223 -11.24 -8.88 -16.66
CA LEU A 223 -10.17 -9.39 -15.80
C LEU A 223 -10.64 -9.70 -14.37
N HIS A 224 -11.89 -9.38 -14.06
CA HIS A 224 -12.53 -9.64 -12.76
C HIS A 224 -12.88 -11.13 -12.62
N ASN A 225 -11.89 -12.00 -12.55
CA ASN A 225 -12.09 -13.45 -12.32
C ASN A 225 -12.59 -13.80 -10.91
N ARG A 226 -12.96 -12.81 -10.10
CA ARG A 226 -13.49 -12.95 -8.75
C ARG A 226 -14.88 -12.32 -8.65
N GLN A 227 -15.64 -12.74 -7.67
CA GLN A 227 -16.87 -12.05 -7.34
C GLN A 227 -16.53 -10.66 -6.79
N LEU A 228 -16.79 -9.63 -7.60
CA LEU A 228 -16.60 -8.24 -7.19
C LEU A 228 -17.53 -7.92 -6.03
N GLU A 229 -17.04 -7.08 -5.12
CA GLU A 229 -17.89 -6.51 -4.09
C GLU A 229 -18.87 -5.49 -4.65
N GLU A 230 -19.91 -5.23 -3.89
CA GLU A 230 -20.98 -4.34 -4.33
C GLU A 230 -20.45 -2.93 -4.61
N LYS A 231 -19.61 -2.39 -3.71
CA LYS A 231 -18.98 -1.06 -3.89
C LYS A 231 -18.08 -1.03 -5.12
N GLU A 232 -17.29 -2.08 -5.35
CA GLU A 232 -16.39 -2.18 -6.51
C GLU A 232 -17.18 -2.22 -7.83
N LYS A 233 -18.28 -2.96 -7.88
CA LYS A 233 -19.19 -2.98 -9.04
C LYS A 233 -19.70 -1.58 -9.38
N TYR A 234 -20.22 -0.86 -8.38
CA TYR A 234 -20.74 0.48 -8.60
C TYR A 234 -19.68 1.49 -8.99
N LEU A 235 -18.45 1.39 -8.46
CA LEU A 235 -17.32 2.23 -8.90
C LEU A 235 -16.94 1.96 -10.35
N ILE A 236 -16.92 0.69 -10.77
CA ILE A 236 -16.67 0.30 -12.16
C ILE A 236 -17.77 0.83 -13.08
N ASP A 237 -19.05 0.67 -12.70
CA ASP A 237 -20.18 1.16 -13.48
C ASP A 237 -20.18 2.69 -13.56
N TYR A 238 -19.87 3.37 -12.47
CA TYR A 238 -19.68 4.82 -12.44
C TYR A 238 -18.58 5.26 -13.42
N TYR A 239 -17.39 4.64 -13.34
CA TYR A 239 -16.28 4.96 -14.24
C TYR A 239 -16.61 4.68 -15.70
N LYS A 240 -17.27 3.57 -16.02
CA LYS A 240 -17.71 3.27 -17.40
C LYS A 240 -18.60 4.35 -17.96
N ARG A 241 -19.44 4.95 -17.13
CA ARG A 241 -20.39 5.98 -17.54
C ARG A 241 -19.78 7.38 -17.63
N PHE A 242 -18.98 7.79 -16.66
CA PHE A 242 -18.46 9.15 -16.53
C PHE A 242 -16.98 9.31 -16.89
N LYS A 243 -16.25 8.22 -17.10
CA LYS A 243 -14.80 8.19 -17.34
C LYS A 243 -13.97 8.84 -16.24
N ALA A 244 -14.53 8.88 -15.03
CA ALA A 244 -13.92 9.37 -13.80
C ALA A 244 -14.47 8.58 -12.62
N PHE A 245 -13.76 8.56 -11.50
CA PHE A 245 -14.30 8.04 -10.24
C PHE A 245 -15.07 9.14 -9.49
N PRO A 246 -16.03 8.78 -8.61
CA PRO A 246 -16.73 9.77 -7.79
C PRO A 246 -15.75 10.48 -6.86
N GLU A 247 -15.96 11.78 -6.64
CA GLU A 247 -15.11 12.59 -5.76
C GLU A 247 -15.23 12.18 -4.28
N ASN A 248 -16.37 11.62 -3.91
CA ASN A 248 -16.68 11.19 -2.54
C ASN A 248 -17.77 10.09 -2.51
N ASP A 249 -17.96 9.50 -1.33
CA ASP A 249 -18.97 8.45 -1.15
C ASP A 249 -20.42 8.96 -1.33
N GLU A 250 -20.71 10.24 -1.09
CA GLU A 250 -22.05 10.81 -1.30
C GLU A 250 -22.44 10.78 -2.77
N GLU A 251 -21.51 11.14 -3.64
CA GLU A 251 -21.70 11.09 -5.10
C GLU A 251 -21.93 9.64 -5.58
N LEU A 252 -21.17 8.68 -5.05
CA LEU A 252 -21.38 7.27 -5.36
C LEU A 252 -22.75 6.78 -4.87
N ILE A 253 -23.16 7.16 -3.65
CA ILE A 253 -24.47 6.80 -3.10
C ILE A 253 -25.60 7.38 -3.95
N GLU A 254 -25.47 8.61 -4.40
CA GLU A 254 -26.48 9.25 -5.27
C GLU A 254 -26.59 8.52 -6.61
N PHE A 255 -25.46 8.14 -7.21
CA PHE A 255 -25.42 7.31 -8.41
C PHE A 255 -26.14 5.98 -8.21
N VAL A 256 -25.80 5.23 -7.16
CA VAL A 256 -26.44 3.94 -6.82
C VAL A 256 -27.93 4.08 -6.62
N ARG A 257 -28.39 5.16 -5.95
CA ARG A 257 -29.84 5.41 -5.75
C ARG A 257 -30.57 5.66 -7.07
N ARG A 258 -29.91 6.29 -8.05
CA ARG A 258 -30.49 6.50 -9.38
C ARG A 258 -30.59 5.20 -10.16
N GLU A 259 -29.53 4.36 -10.13
CA GLU A 259 -29.52 3.08 -10.83
C GLU A 259 -30.55 2.07 -10.25
N LYS A 260 -30.77 2.05 -8.92
CA LYS A 260 -31.78 1.18 -8.28
C LYS A 260 -33.25 1.62 -8.52
N LYS A 261 -33.47 2.79 -9.10
CA LYS A 261 -34.81 3.30 -9.45
C LYS A 261 -35.19 3.10 -10.92
N CYS A 262 -34.25 2.68 -11.74
CA CYS A 262 -34.44 2.27 -13.13
C CYS A 262 -34.52 0.74 -13.24
#